data_0defee69a9928c15c3df6f0b158d2e49
#
_entry.id   0defee69a9928c15c3df6f0b158d2e49
#
_cell.length_a   1.000
_cell.length_b   1.000
_cell.length_c   1.000
_cell.angle_alpha   90.00
_cell.angle_beta   90.00
_cell.angle_gamma   90.00
#
_symmetry.space_group_name_H-M   'P 1'
#
loop_
_entity.id
_entity.type
_entity.pdbx_description
1 polymer ?
#
loop_
_entity_poly.entity_id
_entity_poly.type
_entity_poly.pdbx_seq_one_letter_code
_entity_poly.pdbx_strand_id
1 'polypeptide(L)'
;MEDNRDNLVVIVAGYPDLMDEFLNSNPGLRSRFNKFIFFDDYKPDELFQILLGMAKKQDYVLSEDAKVKAKEYFEQACANKTENFANAREVRNYFEKAVSKQATRLVKNINSIDEQMLLTIEADDLENFVSVS
;
A
#
# COMPACT_ATOMS: atom_id res chain seq x y z
N MET A 1 -23.41 15.97 -18.84
CA MET A 1 -23.11 14.53 -18.99
C MET A 1 -23.96 13.85 -20.05
N GLU A 2 -25.23 14.15 -20.11
CA GLU A 2 -26.12 13.46 -21.06
C GLU A 2 -25.86 13.82 -22.52
N ASP A 3 -25.48 15.06 -22.82
CA ASP A 3 -25.24 15.49 -24.19
C ASP A 3 -23.99 14.89 -24.82
N ASN A 4 -23.08 14.34 -23.99
CA ASN A 4 -21.81 13.78 -24.44
C ASN A 4 -21.64 12.31 -24.05
N ARG A 5 -22.73 11.61 -23.69
CA ARG A 5 -22.66 10.25 -23.16
C ARG A 5 -22.04 9.22 -24.10
N ASP A 6 -22.06 9.48 -25.41
CA ASP A 6 -21.41 8.58 -26.38
C ASP A 6 -19.90 8.77 -26.44
N ASN A 7 -19.40 9.91 -25.98
CA ASN A 7 -18.00 10.28 -26.02
C ASN A 7 -17.37 10.47 -24.64
N LEU A 8 -18.17 10.29 -23.56
CA LEU A 8 -17.74 10.58 -22.20
C LEU A 8 -17.85 9.35 -21.33
N VAL A 9 -16.77 8.99 -20.65
CA VAL A 9 -16.76 7.97 -19.61
C VAL A 9 -16.54 8.66 -18.28
N VAL A 10 -17.47 8.44 -17.34
CA VAL A 10 -17.36 9.01 -16.00
C VAL A 10 -17.13 7.87 -15.00
N ILE A 11 -16.03 7.96 -14.25
CA ILE A 11 -15.66 6.98 -13.25
C ILE A 11 -15.60 7.69 -11.89
N VAL A 12 -16.32 7.15 -10.90
CA VAL A 12 -16.30 7.65 -9.54
C VAL A 12 -15.79 6.54 -8.62
N ALA A 13 -14.85 6.86 -7.76
CA ALA A 13 -14.26 5.91 -6.84
C ALA A 13 -14.33 6.42 -5.41
N GLY A 14 -14.50 5.51 -4.46
CA GLY A 14 -14.56 5.85 -3.05
C GLY A 14 -14.79 4.62 -2.19
N TYR A 15 -14.86 4.81 -0.89
CA TYR A 15 -15.15 3.73 0.04
C TYR A 15 -16.62 3.32 -0.09
N PRO A 16 -16.95 2.02 0.09
CA PRO A 16 -18.31 1.52 -0.15
C PRO A 16 -19.40 2.30 0.58
N ASP A 17 -19.20 2.59 1.85
CA ASP A 17 -20.19 3.31 2.65
C ASP A 17 -20.44 4.74 2.13
N LEU A 18 -19.35 5.42 1.78
CA LEU A 18 -19.41 6.77 1.25
C LEU A 18 -19.99 6.80 -0.16
N MET A 19 -19.74 5.76 -0.94
CA MET A 19 -20.32 5.62 -2.27
C MET A 19 -21.83 5.40 -2.19
N ASP A 20 -22.32 4.65 -1.22
CA ASP A 20 -23.75 4.47 -1.01
C ASP A 20 -24.42 5.79 -0.64
N GLU A 21 -23.81 6.58 0.24
CA GLU A 21 -24.30 7.90 0.59
C GLU A 21 -24.36 8.80 -0.65
N PHE A 22 -23.31 8.79 -1.44
CA PHE A 22 -23.24 9.58 -2.67
C PHE A 22 -24.37 9.22 -3.62
N LEU A 23 -24.57 7.93 -3.87
CA LEU A 23 -25.59 7.44 -4.79
C LEU A 23 -27.01 7.74 -4.28
N ASN A 24 -27.20 7.75 -2.97
CA ASN A 24 -28.50 8.01 -2.35
C ASN A 24 -28.80 9.51 -2.20
N SER A 25 -27.82 10.38 -2.41
CA SER A 25 -27.99 11.82 -2.29
C SER A 25 -28.89 12.40 -3.39
N ASN A 26 -29.01 11.69 -4.50
CA ASN A 26 -29.84 12.10 -5.64
C ASN A 26 -30.37 10.85 -6.35
N PRO A 27 -31.72 10.71 -6.49
CA PRO A 27 -32.31 9.53 -7.11
C PRO A 27 -31.81 9.24 -8.52
N GLY A 28 -31.41 10.26 -9.27
CA GLY A 28 -30.94 10.10 -10.64
C GLY A 28 -29.54 9.48 -10.74
N LEU A 29 -28.75 9.49 -9.67
CA LEU A 29 -27.39 8.97 -9.71
C LEU A 29 -27.35 7.46 -9.90
N ARG A 30 -28.21 6.72 -9.19
CA ARG A 30 -28.23 5.25 -9.34
C ARG A 30 -28.64 4.82 -10.74
N SER A 31 -29.48 5.57 -11.41
CA SER A 31 -29.88 5.23 -12.77
C SER A 31 -28.80 5.54 -13.81
N ARG A 32 -27.90 6.48 -13.48
CA ARG A 32 -26.79 6.85 -14.36
C ARG A 32 -25.54 6.00 -14.18
N PHE A 33 -25.29 5.54 -12.97
CA PHE A 33 -24.16 4.66 -12.65
C PHE A 33 -24.66 3.23 -12.56
N ASN A 34 -24.46 2.47 -13.63
CA ASN A 34 -25.02 1.13 -13.78
C ASN A 34 -23.99 0.00 -13.68
N LYS A 35 -22.71 0.35 -13.53
CA LYS A 35 -21.65 -0.62 -13.33
C LYS A 35 -20.94 -0.33 -12.04
N PHE A 36 -20.83 -1.34 -11.18
CA PHE A 36 -20.21 -1.23 -9.87
C PHE A 36 -19.12 -2.27 -9.77
N ILE A 37 -17.91 -1.80 -9.49
CA ILE A 37 -16.76 -2.66 -9.28
C ILE A 37 -16.34 -2.49 -7.83
N PHE A 38 -16.32 -3.59 -7.09
CA PHE A 38 -15.91 -3.60 -5.70
C PHE A 38 -14.50 -4.16 -5.59
N PHE A 39 -13.61 -3.42 -4.95
CA PHE A 39 -12.26 -3.86 -4.68
C PHE A 39 -12.16 -4.28 -3.22
N ASP A 40 -11.98 -5.57 -2.98
CA ASP A 40 -11.79 -6.08 -1.63
C ASP A 40 -10.45 -5.61 -1.07
N ASP A 41 -10.39 -5.52 0.26
CA ASP A 41 -9.13 -5.25 0.93
C ASP A 41 -8.15 -6.40 0.67
N TYR A 42 -6.88 -6.05 0.56
CA TYR A 42 -5.83 -7.05 0.41
C TYR A 42 -5.65 -7.88 1.68
N LYS A 43 -5.32 -9.15 1.49
CA LYS A 43 -4.90 -10.03 2.57
C LYS A 43 -3.43 -9.77 2.90
N PRO A 44 -2.96 -10.16 4.11
CA PRO A 44 -1.55 -9.95 4.48
C PRO A 44 -0.57 -10.51 3.46
N ASP A 45 -0.82 -11.70 2.92
CA ASP A 45 0.05 -12.31 1.92
C ASP A 45 0.10 -11.47 0.64
N GLU A 46 -1.02 -10.89 0.24
CA GLU A 46 -1.09 -10.04 -0.94
C GLU A 46 -0.31 -8.74 -0.73
N LEU A 47 -0.43 -8.14 0.46
CA LEU A 47 0.34 -6.94 0.81
C LEU A 47 1.84 -7.24 0.80
N PHE A 48 2.23 -8.40 1.30
CA PHE A 48 3.62 -8.83 1.27
C PHE A 48 4.13 -8.96 -0.17
N GLN A 49 3.34 -9.54 -1.07
CA GLN A 49 3.71 -9.65 -2.47
C GLN A 49 3.86 -8.29 -3.14
N ILE A 50 3.00 -7.34 -2.78
CA ILE A 50 3.12 -5.96 -3.27
C ILE A 50 4.44 -5.34 -2.80
N LEU A 51 4.80 -5.55 -1.55
CA LEU A 51 6.08 -5.07 -1.02
C LEU A 51 7.27 -5.64 -1.79
N LEU A 52 7.27 -6.95 -2.03
CA LEU A 52 8.32 -7.60 -2.79
C LEU A 52 8.40 -7.06 -4.22
N GLY A 53 7.25 -6.80 -4.83
CA GLY A 53 7.20 -6.22 -6.17
C GLY A 53 7.76 -4.80 -6.23
N MET A 54 7.47 -3.99 -5.22
CA MET A 54 8.02 -2.62 -5.13
C MET A 54 9.53 -2.65 -4.96
N ALA A 55 10.01 -3.54 -4.07
CA ALA A 55 11.44 -3.71 -3.84
C ALA A 55 12.16 -4.14 -5.12
N LYS A 56 11.61 -5.12 -5.81
CA LYS A 56 12.19 -5.63 -7.04
C LYS A 56 12.29 -4.56 -8.13
N LYS A 57 11.29 -3.70 -8.25
CA LYS A 57 11.31 -2.62 -9.23
C LYS A 57 12.44 -1.63 -9.01
N GLN A 58 12.88 -1.47 -7.77
CA GLN A 58 13.96 -0.56 -7.40
C GLN A 58 15.27 -1.30 -7.10
N ASP A 59 15.34 -2.58 -7.46
CA ASP A 59 16.51 -3.46 -7.28
C ASP A 59 16.87 -3.71 -5.81
N TYR A 60 15.92 -3.55 -4.88
CA TYR A 60 16.10 -3.89 -3.49
C TYR A 60 15.76 -5.34 -3.22
N VAL A 61 16.45 -5.94 -2.26
CA VAL A 61 16.20 -7.30 -1.78
C VAL A 61 16.00 -7.24 -0.27
N LEU A 62 15.01 -7.98 0.24
CA LEU A 62 14.80 -8.11 1.67
C LEU A 62 15.57 -9.36 2.18
N SER A 63 16.25 -9.21 3.31
CA SER A 63 16.86 -10.37 3.98
C SER A 63 15.74 -11.31 4.47
N GLU A 64 16.10 -12.57 4.78
CA GLU A 64 15.09 -13.53 5.26
C GLU A 64 14.41 -13.05 6.55
N ASP A 65 15.18 -12.48 7.48
CA ASP A 65 14.62 -11.92 8.71
C ASP A 65 13.69 -10.73 8.41
N ALA A 66 14.06 -9.91 7.43
CA ALA A 66 13.21 -8.80 7.00
C ALA A 66 11.89 -9.28 6.42
N LYS A 67 11.92 -10.35 5.64
CA LYS A 67 10.69 -10.95 5.08
C LYS A 67 9.75 -11.43 6.17
N VAL A 68 10.27 -12.11 7.18
CA VAL A 68 9.45 -12.59 8.31
C VAL A 68 8.82 -11.41 9.04
N LYS A 69 9.60 -10.39 9.32
CA LYS A 69 9.14 -9.21 10.04
C LYS A 69 8.08 -8.44 9.26
N ALA A 70 8.25 -8.32 7.95
CA ALA A 70 7.26 -7.66 7.09
C ALA A 70 5.93 -8.43 7.07
N LYS A 71 5.98 -9.75 7.00
CA LYS A 71 4.77 -10.58 7.06
C LYS A 71 4.01 -10.36 8.36
N GLU A 72 4.72 -10.39 9.48
CA GLU A 72 4.13 -10.14 10.79
C GLU A 72 3.49 -8.75 10.87
N TYR A 73 4.16 -7.75 10.33
CA TYR A 73 3.63 -6.39 10.29
C TYR A 73 2.30 -6.34 9.54
N PHE A 74 2.23 -6.95 8.36
CA PHE A 74 1.00 -6.93 7.58
C PHE A 74 -0.11 -7.75 8.21
N GLU A 75 0.21 -8.84 8.87
CA GLU A 75 -0.78 -9.60 9.62
C GLU A 75 -1.41 -8.76 10.73
N GLN A 76 -0.58 -8.04 11.48
CA GLN A 76 -1.07 -7.16 12.53
C GLN A 76 -1.84 -5.96 11.97
N ALA A 77 -1.36 -5.39 10.89
CA ALA A 77 -2.02 -4.25 10.25
C ALA A 77 -3.42 -4.63 9.75
N CYS A 78 -3.55 -5.80 9.15
CA CYS A 78 -4.86 -6.29 8.68
C CYS A 78 -5.79 -6.63 9.84
N ALA A 79 -5.27 -7.16 10.95
CA ALA A 79 -6.07 -7.48 12.12
C ALA A 79 -6.60 -6.22 12.82
N ASN A 80 -5.84 -5.12 12.76
CA ASN A 80 -6.16 -3.88 13.45
C ASN A 80 -6.60 -2.76 12.50
N LYS A 81 -6.89 -3.09 11.25
CA LYS A 81 -7.25 -2.08 10.25
C LYS A 81 -8.52 -1.34 10.63
N THR A 82 -8.55 -0.06 10.28
CA THR A 82 -9.73 0.77 10.42
C THR A 82 -10.54 0.74 9.12
N GLU A 83 -11.71 1.35 9.15
CA GLU A 83 -12.60 1.45 7.99
C GLU A 83 -11.91 2.04 6.76
N ASN A 84 -10.98 2.96 6.96
CA ASN A 84 -10.29 3.67 5.88
C ASN A 84 -8.87 3.16 5.66
N PHE A 85 -8.62 1.88 5.93
CA PHE A 85 -7.30 1.28 5.72
C PHE A 85 -6.90 1.37 4.25
N ALA A 86 -5.74 1.97 4.01
CA ALA A 86 -5.27 2.29 2.65
C ALA A 86 -4.27 1.28 2.14
N ASN A 87 -4.66 0.03 2.06
CA ASN A 87 -3.92 -1.16 1.61
C ASN A 87 -2.56 -0.92 0.92
N ALA A 88 -2.57 -0.69 -0.40
CA ALA A 88 -1.33 -0.53 -1.17
C ALA A 88 -0.55 0.72 -0.77
N ARG A 89 -1.24 1.76 -0.34
CA ARG A 89 -0.57 2.98 0.14
C ARG A 89 0.21 2.71 1.41
N GLU A 90 -0.34 1.88 2.30
CA GLU A 90 0.37 1.48 3.52
C GLU A 90 1.64 0.70 3.19
N VAL A 91 1.59 -0.18 2.17
CA VAL A 91 2.76 -0.91 1.71
C VAL A 91 3.82 0.06 1.20
N ARG A 92 3.43 1.04 0.41
CA ARG A 92 4.36 2.04 -0.12
C ARG A 92 5.00 2.84 1.01
N ASN A 93 4.22 3.30 1.97
CA ASN A 93 4.74 4.05 3.11
C ASN A 93 5.72 3.21 3.92
N TYR A 94 5.39 1.94 4.12
CA TYR A 94 6.25 1.00 4.83
C TYR A 94 7.58 0.82 4.11
N PHE A 95 7.53 0.62 2.79
CA PHE A 95 8.72 0.46 1.97
C PHE A 95 9.59 1.72 1.98
N GLU A 96 8.99 2.89 1.84
CA GLU A 96 9.72 4.15 1.84
C GLU A 96 10.42 4.41 3.17
N LYS A 97 9.76 4.08 4.28
CA LYS A 97 10.37 4.17 5.61
C LYS A 97 11.52 3.19 5.76
N ALA A 98 11.38 1.98 5.22
CA ALA A 98 12.44 0.97 5.26
C ALA A 98 13.67 1.45 4.49
N VAL A 99 13.49 1.99 3.30
CA VAL A 99 14.59 2.54 2.50
C VAL A 99 15.28 3.68 3.23
N SER A 100 14.52 4.57 3.85
CA SER A 100 15.06 5.69 4.60
C SER A 100 15.89 5.22 5.81
N LYS A 101 15.38 4.23 6.55
CA LYS A 101 16.13 3.66 7.69
C LYS A 101 17.39 2.94 7.24
N GLN A 102 17.31 2.21 6.13
CA GLN A 102 18.48 1.57 5.56
C GLN A 102 19.57 2.60 5.24
N ALA A 103 19.21 3.69 4.58
CA ALA A 103 20.14 4.74 4.24
C ALA A 103 20.80 5.33 5.49
N THR A 104 20.02 5.58 6.54
CA THR A 104 20.53 6.09 7.81
C THR A 104 21.50 5.10 8.45
N ARG A 105 21.17 3.81 8.42
CA ARG A 105 22.05 2.75 8.96
C ARG A 105 23.37 2.66 8.20
N LEU A 106 23.33 2.75 6.88
CA LEU A 106 24.51 2.62 6.04
C LEU A 106 25.46 3.80 6.19
N VAL A 107 24.93 5.01 6.40
CA VAL A 107 25.76 6.21 6.59
C VAL A 107 26.68 6.06 7.80
N LYS A 108 26.26 5.35 8.83
CA LYS A 108 27.07 5.12 10.03
C LYS A 108 28.30 4.26 9.76
N ASN A 109 28.28 3.46 8.68
CA ASN A 109 29.35 2.52 8.35
C ASN A 109 29.84 2.73 6.92
N ILE A 110 29.93 3.98 6.50
CA ILE A 110 30.17 4.35 5.10
C ILE A 110 31.43 3.74 4.51
N ASN A 111 32.45 3.48 5.32
CA ASN A 111 33.72 2.92 4.86
C ASN A 111 33.68 1.41 4.65
N SER A 112 32.60 0.75 5.04
CA SER A 112 32.45 -0.71 4.98
C SER A 112 31.33 -1.15 4.04
N ILE A 113 30.77 -0.23 3.26
CA ILE A 113 29.62 -0.51 2.40
C ILE A 113 30.06 -1.14 1.08
N ASP A 114 29.44 -2.27 0.73
CA ASP A 114 29.57 -2.86 -0.60
C ASP A 114 28.25 -2.68 -1.36
N GLU A 115 28.25 -3.05 -2.64
CA GLU A 115 27.09 -2.91 -3.50
C GLU A 115 25.89 -3.71 -3.01
N GLN A 116 26.12 -4.91 -2.50
CA GLN A 116 25.05 -5.76 -1.97
C GLN A 116 24.38 -5.13 -0.75
N MET A 117 25.16 -4.51 0.12
CA MET A 117 24.63 -3.83 1.30
C MET A 117 23.72 -2.66 0.93
N LEU A 118 24.05 -1.95 -0.15
CA LEU A 118 23.23 -0.84 -0.65
C LEU A 118 21.85 -1.27 -1.13
N LEU A 119 21.72 -2.53 -1.56
CA LEU A 119 20.49 -3.06 -2.14
C LEU A 119 19.72 -3.97 -1.19
N THR A 120 20.23 -4.23 0.01
CA THR A 120 19.60 -5.16 0.95
C THR A 120 18.90 -4.41 2.08
N ILE A 121 17.61 -4.71 2.27
CA ILE A 121 16.84 -4.21 3.42
C ILE A 121 16.87 -5.28 4.50
N GLU A 122 17.37 -4.90 5.67
CA GLU A 122 17.50 -5.78 6.83
C GLU A 122 16.31 -5.64 7.77
N ALA A 123 16.14 -6.61 8.67
CA ALA A 123 15.06 -6.57 9.65
C ALA A 123 15.08 -5.29 10.49
N ASP A 124 16.25 -4.79 10.83
CA ASP A 124 16.38 -3.56 11.61
C ASP A 124 15.82 -2.33 10.88
N ASP A 125 15.79 -2.37 9.56
CA ASP A 125 15.23 -1.29 8.75
C ASP A 125 13.70 -1.26 8.81
N LEU A 126 13.09 -2.35 9.23
CA LEU A 126 11.65 -2.51 9.32
C LEU A 126 11.11 -2.35 10.75
N GLU A 127 11.94 -1.95 11.68
CA GLU A 127 11.56 -1.91 13.08
C GLU A 127 10.62 -0.75 13.41
N ASN A 128 9.57 -1.05 14.17
CA ASN A 128 8.68 -0.07 14.81
C ASN A 128 7.91 0.87 13.89
N PHE A 129 7.55 0.42 12.71
CA PHE A 129 6.63 1.21 11.89
C PHE A 129 5.19 0.98 12.37
N VAL A 130 4.91 1.47 13.56
CA VAL A 130 3.53 1.48 14.01
C VAL A 130 2.83 2.57 13.22
N SER A 131 1.79 2.19 12.51
CA SER A 131 0.90 3.14 11.88
C SER A 131 0.25 3.96 13.00
N VAL A 132 0.74 5.16 13.19
CA VAL A 132 0.08 6.13 14.07
C VAL A 132 -0.94 6.84 13.20
N SER A 133 -2.11 6.30 13.23
CA SER A 133 -3.23 6.94 12.55
C SER A 133 -3.85 8.00 13.44
#